data_91a67dfcdcf0ec67efd446a20a9f5cdc
#
_entry.id   91a67dfcdcf0ec67efd446a20a9f5cdc
#
_cell.length_a   1.000
_cell.length_b   1.000
_cell.length_c   1.000
_cell.angle_alpha   90.00
_cell.angle_beta   90.00
_cell.angle_gamma   90.00
#
_symmetry.space_group_name_H-M   'P 1'
#
loop_
_entity.id
_entity.type
_entity.pdbx_description
1 polymer ?
#
loop_
_entity_poly.entity_id
_entity_poly.type
_entity_poly.pdbx_seq_one_letter_code
_entity_poly.pdbx_strand_id
1 'polypeptide(L)'
;PLIKEVLESMNIKILSKEGFEADDIIGTIAKKYKDAAEVRVISGDRDLLQLAEDKIKIRIPKTVKGSTQIYDYFPEDVKRDYSVSPKEFIDVKALMGDSSDNVPGVAGIGEKTATALIAEYHSLDNLYANLDNLKPRAAKLLTEGKEDAYFSKMLVTINCEVPIEVSLEDMKGDELYNAESLEMMKTLEFKTLIKRFEAAGIKSKENFEFNIVNIDDVKELDKIKTSQPALELIYDDNKSPKQLIALSVCADRDKVY
;
A
#
# COMPACT_ATOMS: atom_id res chain seq x y z
N PRO A 1 13.05 0.84 -8.22
CA PRO A 1 11.79 0.52 -8.87
C PRO A 1 10.89 1.74 -8.90
N LEU A 2 10.16 1.96 -10.00
CA LEU A 2 9.31 3.11 -10.26
C LEU A 2 8.34 3.46 -9.10
N ILE A 3 7.80 2.45 -8.40
CA ILE A 3 6.94 2.68 -7.24
C ILE A 3 7.65 3.45 -6.11
N LYS A 4 8.93 3.21 -5.90
CA LYS A 4 9.69 3.95 -4.88
C LYS A 4 9.85 5.41 -5.26
N GLU A 5 10.16 5.70 -6.52
CA GLU A 5 10.26 7.07 -7.05
C GLU A 5 8.94 7.84 -6.89
N VAL A 6 7.80 7.16 -7.17
CA VAL A 6 6.47 7.74 -6.93
C VAL A 6 6.24 8.06 -5.45
N LEU A 7 6.56 7.14 -4.54
CA LEU A 7 6.37 7.34 -3.11
C LEU A 7 7.30 8.44 -2.56
N GLU A 8 8.54 8.47 -3.04
CA GLU A 8 9.52 9.50 -2.69
C GLU A 8 9.07 10.89 -3.15
N SER A 9 8.56 11.02 -4.39
CA SER A 9 7.99 12.29 -4.88
C SER A 9 6.79 12.78 -4.05
N MET A 10 6.09 11.87 -3.38
CA MET A 10 4.99 12.15 -2.45
C MET A 10 5.45 12.38 -1.01
N ASN A 11 6.75 12.48 -0.74
CA ASN A 11 7.34 12.58 0.61
C ASN A 11 6.94 11.42 1.54
N ILE A 12 6.67 10.23 0.99
CA ILE A 12 6.36 9.04 1.78
C ILE A 12 7.66 8.36 2.18
N LYS A 13 7.88 8.23 3.49
CA LYS A 13 9.08 7.57 4.01
C LYS A 13 9.08 6.09 3.65
N ILE A 14 10.14 5.65 2.98
CA ILE A 14 10.39 4.24 2.66
C ILE A 14 11.47 3.72 3.61
N LEU A 15 11.19 2.59 4.24
CA LEU A 15 12.14 1.92 5.12
C LEU A 15 12.54 0.58 4.51
N SER A 16 13.83 0.27 4.62
CA SER A 16 14.40 -1.03 4.26
C SER A 16 15.57 -1.36 5.16
N LYS A 17 15.76 -2.63 5.47
CA LYS A 17 16.89 -3.13 6.25
C LYS A 17 17.34 -4.45 5.65
N GLU A 18 18.60 -4.54 5.24
CA GLU A 18 19.16 -5.78 4.73
C GLU A 18 19.12 -6.90 5.78
N GLY A 19 18.74 -8.10 5.34
CA GLY A 19 18.63 -9.28 6.20
C GLY A 19 17.31 -9.39 6.98
N PHE A 20 16.35 -8.48 6.76
CA PHE A 20 15.04 -8.51 7.40
C PHE A 20 13.92 -8.37 6.35
N GLU A 21 12.80 -9.00 6.62
CA GLU A 21 11.61 -8.89 5.79
C GLU A 21 10.83 -7.60 6.06
N ALA A 22 9.94 -7.25 5.15
CA ALA A 22 9.11 -6.06 5.30
C ALA A 22 8.22 -6.14 6.56
N ASP A 23 7.71 -7.32 6.87
CA ASP A 23 6.83 -7.57 8.01
C ASP A 23 7.56 -7.40 9.34
N ASP A 24 8.86 -7.75 9.41
CA ASP A 24 9.70 -7.49 10.58
C ASP A 24 9.85 -5.99 10.85
N ILE A 25 10.07 -5.21 9.77
CA ILE A 25 10.16 -3.76 9.86
C ILE A 25 8.82 -3.17 10.29
N ILE A 26 7.72 -3.63 9.70
CA ILE A 26 6.35 -3.20 10.05
C ILE A 26 6.07 -3.51 11.52
N GLY A 27 6.35 -4.75 11.95
CA GLY A 27 6.16 -5.19 13.34
C GLY A 27 6.98 -4.37 14.32
N THR A 28 8.25 -4.13 14.00
CA THR A 28 9.15 -3.31 14.82
C THR A 28 8.64 -1.88 14.99
N ILE A 29 8.26 -1.22 13.88
CA ILE A 29 7.75 0.15 13.90
C ILE A 29 6.41 0.22 14.65
N ALA A 30 5.50 -0.72 14.39
CA ALA A 30 4.21 -0.79 15.04
C ALA A 30 4.35 -0.92 16.56
N LYS A 31 5.19 -1.83 17.02
CA LYS A 31 5.44 -2.05 18.47
C LYS A 31 6.16 -0.85 19.12
N LYS A 32 7.14 -0.26 18.42
CA LYS A 32 7.91 0.88 18.92
C LYS A 32 7.03 2.11 19.17
N TYR A 33 6.04 2.35 18.31
CA TYR A 33 5.28 3.60 18.33
C TYR A 33 3.83 3.48 18.80
N LYS A 34 3.33 2.30 19.14
CA LYS A 34 1.95 2.08 19.59
C LYS A 34 1.53 2.93 20.80
N ASP A 35 2.47 3.31 21.68
CA ASP A 35 2.16 4.13 22.84
C ASP A 35 2.22 5.64 22.55
N ALA A 36 2.87 6.03 21.47
CA ALA A 36 2.98 7.42 21.03
C ALA A 36 1.94 7.81 19.97
N ALA A 37 1.42 6.84 19.22
CA ALA A 37 0.45 7.06 18.15
C ALA A 37 -0.48 5.85 17.96
N GLU A 38 -1.64 6.08 17.37
CA GLU A 38 -2.51 5.01 16.85
C GLU A 38 -1.87 4.43 15.58
N VAL A 39 -1.57 3.14 15.61
CA VAL A 39 -0.91 2.46 14.48
C VAL A 39 -1.94 1.75 13.61
N ARG A 40 -1.86 1.98 12.30
CA ARG A 40 -2.67 1.30 11.29
C ARG A 40 -1.77 0.62 10.27
N VAL A 41 -1.65 -0.68 10.37
CA VAL A 41 -0.93 -1.50 9.39
C VAL A 41 -1.87 -1.84 8.24
N ILE A 42 -1.50 -1.48 7.02
CA ILE A 42 -2.30 -1.77 5.81
C ILE A 42 -1.54 -2.79 4.97
N SER A 43 -2.08 -3.99 4.86
CA SER A 43 -1.49 -5.07 4.06
C SER A 43 -2.55 -6.06 3.59
N GLY A 44 -2.27 -6.76 2.49
CA GLY A 44 -3.04 -7.93 2.07
C GLY A 44 -2.65 -9.20 2.81
N ASP A 45 -1.52 -9.19 3.51
CA ASP A 45 -0.98 -10.32 4.23
C ASP A 45 -1.67 -10.53 5.57
N ARG A 46 -2.14 -11.76 5.79
CA ARG A 46 -2.82 -12.14 7.03
C ARG A 46 -1.85 -12.47 8.17
N ASP A 47 -0.60 -12.71 7.89
CA ASP A 47 0.40 -13.01 8.91
C ASP A 47 0.60 -11.84 9.85
N LEU A 48 0.38 -10.62 9.34
CA LEU A 48 0.37 -9.40 10.14
C LEU A 48 -0.77 -9.33 11.19
N LEU A 49 -1.78 -10.22 11.13
CA LEU A 49 -2.82 -10.32 12.18
C LEU A 49 -2.23 -10.64 13.55
N GLN A 50 -1.08 -11.29 13.61
CA GLN A 50 -0.35 -11.54 14.86
C GLN A 50 0.08 -10.26 15.59
N LEU A 51 0.15 -9.12 14.88
CA LEU A 51 0.53 -7.83 15.44
C LEU A 51 -0.65 -7.05 16.03
N ALA A 52 -1.90 -7.50 15.83
CA ALA A 52 -3.08 -6.78 16.29
C ALA A 52 -3.08 -6.61 17.83
N GLU A 53 -3.21 -5.36 18.27
CA GLU A 53 -3.30 -4.95 19.68
C GLU A 53 -4.30 -3.78 19.81
N ASP A 54 -4.63 -3.38 21.02
CA ASP A 54 -5.60 -2.28 21.25
C ASP A 54 -5.25 -0.99 20.51
N LYS A 55 -3.94 -0.73 20.32
CA LYS A 55 -3.42 0.45 19.61
C LYS A 55 -2.79 0.14 18.25
N ILE A 56 -2.82 -1.12 17.82
CA ILE A 56 -2.33 -1.56 16.51
C ILE A 56 -3.47 -2.23 15.77
N LYS A 57 -4.01 -1.56 14.80
CA LYS A 57 -5.07 -2.08 13.93
C LYS A 57 -4.49 -2.60 12.62
N ILE A 58 -4.88 -3.81 12.24
CA ILE A 58 -4.51 -4.38 10.94
C ILE A 58 -5.66 -4.16 9.97
N ARG A 59 -5.36 -3.48 8.87
CA ARG A 59 -6.33 -3.14 7.83
C ARG A 59 -6.05 -3.97 6.58
N ILE A 60 -6.95 -4.88 6.25
CA ILE A 60 -6.81 -5.80 5.11
C ILE A 60 -7.75 -5.36 3.99
N PRO A 61 -7.22 -4.82 2.86
CA PRO A 61 -8.02 -4.59 1.66
C PRO A 61 -8.28 -5.90 0.94
N LYS A 62 -9.55 -6.19 0.61
CA LYS A 62 -9.97 -7.36 -0.17
C LYS A 62 -10.78 -6.91 -1.37
N THR A 63 -10.46 -7.42 -2.55
CA THR A 63 -11.29 -7.19 -3.74
C THR A 63 -12.43 -8.22 -3.77
N VAL A 64 -13.66 -7.74 -3.61
CA VAL A 64 -14.86 -8.54 -3.65
C VAL A 64 -15.74 -8.03 -4.78
N LYS A 65 -16.04 -8.88 -5.77
CA LYS A 65 -16.89 -8.55 -6.93
C LYS A 65 -16.50 -7.24 -7.63
N GLY A 66 -15.20 -7.00 -7.80
CA GLY A 66 -14.67 -5.83 -8.51
C GLY A 66 -14.61 -4.53 -7.68
N SER A 67 -15.00 -4.56 -6.41
CA SER A 67 -14.82 -3.44 -5.47
C SER A 67 -13.86 -3.82 -4.35
N THR A 68 -13.05 -2.85 -3.90
CA THR A 68 -12.18 -3.06 -2.75
C THR A 68 -12.95 -2.78 -1.47
N GLN A 69 -13.10 -3.79 -0.64
CA GLN A 69 -13.63 -3.69 0.72
C GLN A 69 -12.46 -3.67 1.70
N ILE A 70 -12.60 -2.92 2.78
CA ILE A 70 -11.59 -2.80 3.82
C ILE A 70 -12.09 -3.48 5.07
N TYR A 71 -11.31 -4.39 5.62
CA TYR A 71 -11.58 -5.10 6.86
C TYR A 71 -10.54 -4.65 7.90
N ASP A 72 -11.03 -4.10 9.01
CA ASP A 72 -10.21 -3.70 10.14
C ASP A 72 -10.22 -4.80 11.21
N TYR A 73 -9.06 -5.15 11.73
CA TYR A 73 -8.87 -6.16 12.75
C TYR A 73 -8.18 -5.57 13.99
N PHE A 74 -8.88 -5.60 15.10
CA PHE A 74 -8.35 -5.53 16.45
C PHE A 74 -8.26 -6.95 17.04
N PRO A 75 -7.73 -7.16 18.25
CA PRO A 75 -7.63 -8.49 18.85
C PRO A 75 -8.95 -9.26 18.90
N GLU A 76 -10.05 -8.58 19.22
CA GLU A 76 -11.40 -9.17 19.26
C GLU A 76 -11.90 -9.61 17.87
N ASP A 77 -11.53 -8.90 16.82
CA ASP A 77 -11.89 -9.26 15.46
C ASP A 77 -11.14 -10.52 15.00
N VAL A 78 -9.86 -10.63 15.34
CA VAL A 78 -9.06 -11.84 15.09
C VAL A 78 -9.69 -13.02 15.84
N LYS A 79 -10.03 -12.84 17.10
CA LYS A 79 -10.67 -13.88 17.91
C LYS A 79 -12.04 -14.27 17.38
N ARG A 80 -12.85 -13.31 16.88
CA ARG A 80 -14.16 -13.57 16.27
C ARG A 80 -14.03 -14.41 15.00
N ASP A 81 -13.10 -14.04 14.10
CA ASP A 81 -13.02 -14.61 12.76
C ASP A 81 -12.17 -15.89 12.72
N TYR A 82 -11.19 -16.01 13.62
CA TYR A 82 -10.23 -17.13 13.66
C TYR A 82 -10.30 -17.97 14.95
N SER A 83 -11.17 -17.61 15.90
CA SER A 83 -11.36 -18.33 17.19
C SER A 83 -10.12 -18.37 18.09
N VAL A 84 -9.08 -17.60 17.77
CA VAL A 84 -7.81 -17.50 18.52
C VAL A 84 -7.41 -16.04 18.66
N SER A 85 -6.59 -15.73 19.67
CA SER A 85 -5.99 -14.41 19.81
C SER A 85 -4.91 -14.15 18.74
N PRO A 86 -4.51 -12.89 18.50
CA PRO A 86 -3.40 -12.57 17.58
C PRO A 86 -2.12 -13.35 17.88
N LYS A 87 -1.80 -13.54 19.16
CA LYS A 87 -0.60 -14.29 19.57
C LYS A 87 -0.74 -15.80 19.29
N GLU A 88 -1.91 -16.36 19.53
CA GLU A 88 -2.21 -17.76 19.25
C GLU A 88 -2.28 -18.02 17.71
N PHE A 89 -2.56 -17.00 16.92
CA PHE A 89 -2.60 -17.11 15.45
C PHE A 89 -1.25 -17.56 14.87
N ILE A 90 -0.13 -17.19 15.50
CA ILE A 90 1.21 -17.68 15.16
C ILE A 90 1.25 -19.21 15.20
N ASP A 91 0.72 -19.80 16.26
CA ASP A 91 0.73 -21.25 16.47
C ASP A 91 -0.23 -21.98 15.51
N VAL A 92 -1.33 -21.32 15.12
CA VAL A 92 -2.20 -21.82 14.05
C VAL A 92 -1.44 -21.88 12.71
N LYS A 93 -0.72 -20.81 12.35
CA LYS A 93 0.10 -20.76 11.13
C LYS A 93 1.24 -21.77 11.19
N ALA A 94 1.87 -21.95 12.34
CA ALA A 94 2.92 -22.94 12.54
C ALA A 94 2.45 -24.38 12.29
N LEU A 95 1.20 -24.70 12.66
CA LEU A 95 0.63 -26.03 12.44
C LEU A 95 0.16 -26.22 10.99
N MET A 96 -0.54 -25.23 10.42
CA MET A 96 -1.10 -25.38 9.07
C MET A 96 -0.09 -25.20 7.96
N GLY A 97 1.01 -24.48 8.23
CA GLY A 97 1.98 -24.07 7.22
C GLY A 97 1.46 -23.00 6.25
N ASP A 98 2.31 -22.60 5.34
CA ASP A 98 1.98 -21.72 4.22
C ASP A 98 2.76 -22.12 2.97
N SER A 99 2.06 -22.61 1.96
CA SER A 99 2.70 -23.06 0.71
C SER A 99 3.21 -21.91 -0.16
N SER A 100 2.69 -20.69 0.01
CA SER A 100 3.17 -19.51 -0.72
C SER A 100 4.56 -19.09 -0.24
N ASP A 101 4.83 -19.26 1.04
CA ASP A 101 6.09 -18.86 1.69
C ASP A 101 7.00 -20.05 2.02
N ASN A 102 6.67 -21.25 1.49
CA ASN A 102 7.41 -22.49 1.74
C ASN A 102 7.49 -22.86 3.24
N VAL A 103 6.50 -22.47 4.03
CA VAL A 103 6.39 -22.90 5.43
C VAL A 103 5.76 -24.28 5.50
N PRO A 104 6.47 -25.31 6.01
CA PRO A 104 6.02 -26.71 5.88
C PRO A 104 4.74 -27.00 6.67
N GLY A 105 4.60 -26.48 7.87
CA GLY A 105 3.53 -26.88 8.79
C GLY A 105 3.60 -28.36 9.17
N VAL A 106 2.52 -28.90 9.72
CA VAL A 106 2.38 -30.33 10.03
C VAL A 106 1.57 -31.00 8.91
N ALA A 107 2.18 -31.94 8.23
CA ALA A 107 1.53 -32.65 7.12
C ALA A 107 0.18 -33.26 7.55
N GLY A 108 -0.90 -32.91 6.85
CA GLY A 108 -2.26 -33.36 7.15
C GLY A 108 -3.01 -32.56 8.22
N ILE A 109 -2.41 -31.50 8.75
CA ILE A 109 -3.07 -30.51 9.62
C ILE A 109 -3.34 -29.24 8.80
N GLY A 110 -4.57 -29.03 8.41
CA GLY A 110 -5.00 -27.81 7.72
C GLY A 110 -5.61 -26.77 8.69
N GLU A 111 -5.95 -25.60 8.16
CA GLU A 111 -6.45 -24.44 8.92
C GLU A 111 -7.51 -24.78 9.97
N LYS A 112 -8.56 -25.51 9.59
CA LYS A 112 -9.65 -25.86 10.52
C LYS A 112 -9.17 -26.70 11.72
N THR A 113 -8.26 -27.64 11.47
CA THR A 113 -7.74 -28.51 12.53
C THR A 113 -6.75 -27.75 13.41
N ALA A 114 -5.85 -26.97 12.79
CA ALA A 114 -4.89 -26.12 13.50
C ALA A 114 -5.61 -25.12 14.41
N THR A 115 -6.61 -24.42 13.89
CA THR A 115 -7.42 -23.47 14.65
C THR A 115 -8.14 -24.14 15.83
N ALA A 116 -8.78 -25.30 15.62
CA ALA A 116 -9.47 -26.00 16.69
C ALA A 116 -8.51 -26.47 17.80
N LEU A 117 -7.34 -26.97 17.43
CA LEU A 117 -6.31 -27.38 18.37
C LEU A 117 -5.78 -26.22 19.20
N ILE A 118 -5.44 -25.11 18.56
CA ILE A 118 -4.89 -23.95 19.27
C ILE A 118 -5.96 -23.23 20.09
N ALA A 119 -7.19 -23.17 19.62
CA ALA A 119 -8.30 -22.65 20.42
C ALA A 119 -8.54 -23.46 21.70
N GLU A 120 -8.27 -24.78 21.71
CA GLU A 120 -8.41 -25.67 22.86
C GLU A 120 -7.18 -25.65 23.78
N TYR A 121 -5.97 -25.69 23.19
CA TYR A 121 -4.72 -25.83 23.95
C TYR A 121 -3.96 -24.50 24.11
N HIS A 122 -4.35 -23.41 23.47
CA HIS A 122 -3.81 -22.05 23.58
C HIS A 122 -2.38 -21.84 23.11
N SER A 123 -1.59 -22.88 22.96
CA SER A 123 -0.23 -22.79 22.45
C SER A 123 0.27 -24.11 21.88
N LEU A 124 1.26 -24.01 21.01
CA LEU A 124 1.95 -25.17 20.45
C LEU A 124 2.57 -26.02 21.56
N ASP A 125 3.21 -25.38 22.54
CA ASP A 125 3.87 -26.08 23.66
C ASP A 125 2.87 -26.86 24.50
N ASN A 126 1.74 -26.24 24.86
CA ASN A 126 0.70 -26.91 25.64
C ASN A 126 0.01 -28.02 24.83
N LEU A 127 -0.17 -27.84 23.54
CA LEU A 127 -0.67 -28.89 22.64
C LEU A 127 0.24 -30.13 22.67
N TYR A 128 1.56 -29.93 22.53
CA TYR A 128 2.54 -31.01 22.57
C TYR A 128 2.70 -31.66 23.93
N ALA A 129 2.41 -30.92 25.00
CA ALA A 129 2.38 -31.50 26.38
C ALA A 129 1.15 -32.37 26.62
N ASN A 130 0.11 -32.28 25.78
CA ASN A 130 -1.17 -32.96 25.97
C ASN A 130 -1.55 -33.90 24.81
N LEU A 131 -0.58 -34.42 24.06
CA LEU A 131 -0.83 -35.30 22.92
C LEU A 131 -1.67 -36.55 23.26
N ASP A 132 -1.53 -37.09 24.46
CA ASP A 132 -2.26 -38.25 24.92
C ASP A 132 -3.80 -38.01 25.02
N ASN A 133 -4.21 -36.79 25.12
CA ASN A 133 -5.63 -36.39 25.17
C ASN A 133 -6.25 -36.28 23.80
N LEU A 134 -5.45 -36.34 22.72
CA LEU A 134 -5.92 -36.17 21.35
C LEU A 134 -6.41 -37.50 20.73
N LYS A 135 -7.22 -37.37 19.69
CA LYS A 135 -7.55 -38.51 18.85
C LYS A 135 -6.29 -39.11 18.26
N PRO A 136 -6.16 -40.46 18.19
CA PRO A 136 -4.93 -41.15 17.79
C PRO A 136 -4.33 -40.67 16.45
N ARG A 137 -5.18 -40.32 15.49
CA ARG A 137 -4.73 -39.81 14.20
C ARG A 137 -4.05 -38.42 14.33
N ALA A 138 -4.64 -37.52 15.09
CA ALA A 138 -4.08 -36.16 15.29
C ALA A 138 -2.77 -36.25 16.10
N ALA A 139 -2.76 -37.05 17.19
CA ALA A 139 -1.57 -37.28 17.99
C ALA A 139 -0.40 -37.83 17.15
N LYS A 140 -0.68 -38.80 16.27
CA LYS A 140 0.33 -39.36 15.36
C LYS A 140 0.91 -38.27 14.42
N LEU A 141 0.06 -37.53 13.72
CA LEU A 141 0.49 -36.48 12.80
C LEU A 141 1.33 -35.41 13.49
N LEU A 142 0.90 -34.97 14.67
CA LEU A 142 1.63 -33.99 15.47
C LEU A 142 2.95 -34.52 15.97
N THR A 143 3.01 -35.79 16.39
CA THR A 143 4.26 -36.42 16.81
C THR A 143 5.27 -36.50 15.67
N GLU A 144 4.82 -36.94 14.48
CA GLU A 144 5.65 -37.05 13.28
C GLU A 144 6.11 -35.67 12.75
N GLY A 145 5.25 -34.65 12.82
CA GLY A 145 5.51 -33.29 12.32
C GLY A 145 6.00 -32.31 13.37
N LYS A 146 6.46 -32.76 14.56
CA LYS A 146 6.84 -31.87 15.66
C LYS A 146 7.94 -30.87 15.26
N GLU A 147 9.00 -31.37 14.64
CA GLU A 147 10.12 -30.51 14.23
C GLU A 147 9.68 -29.48 13.19
N ASP A 148 8.87 -29.91 12.21
CA ASP A 148 8.30 -29.01 11.18
C ASP A 148 7.39 -27.93 11.79
N ALA A 149 6.61 -28.27 12.82
CA ALA A 149 5.76 -27.30 13.53
C ALA A 149 6.58 -26.20 14.19
N TYR A 150 7.63 -26.56 14.93
CA TYR A 150 8.50 -25.58 15.60
C TYR A 150 9.33 -24.77 14.60
N PHE A 151 9.82 -25.42 13.55
CA PHE A 151 10.50 -24.72 12.47
C PHE A 151 9.58 -23.74 11.76
N SER A 152 8.36 -24.16 11.47
CA SER A 152 7.33 -23.28 10.91
C SER A 152 7.00 -22.11 11.84
N LYS A 153 6.88 -22.36 13.15
CA LYS A 153 6.67 -21.29 14.14
C LYS A 153 7.77 -20.23 14.08
N MET A 154 9.02 -20.67 13.97
CA MET A 154 10.16 -19.75 13.83
C MET A 154 10.04 -18.90 12.56
N LEU A 155 9.64 -19.51 11.43
CA LEU A 155 9.51 -18.81 10.14
C LEU A 155 8.34 -17.81 10.12
N VAL A 156 7.19 -18.17 10.69
CA VAL A 156 5.99 -17.31 10.65
C VAL A 156 5.94 -16.25 11.75
N THR A 157 6.88 -16.29 12.71
CA THR A 157 6.91 -15.31 13.79
C THR A 157 7.63 -14.04 13.32
N ILE A 158 6.90 -12.95 13.26
CA ILE A 158 7.44 -11.64 12.87
C ILE A 158 8.42 -11.16 13.95
N ASN A 159 9.63 -10.81 13.52
CA ASN A 159 10.63 -10.20 14.38
C ASN A 159 10.34 -8.71 14.60
N CYS A 160 9.93 -8.35 15.82
CA CYS A 160 9.62 -6.96 16.17
C CYS A 160 10.80 -6.18 16.76
N GLU A 161 12.03 -6.69 16.62
CA GLU A 161 13.25 -6.10 17.19
C GLU A 161 14.32 -5.82 16.13
N VAL A 162 13.89 -5.41 14.93
CA VAL A 162 14.80 -5.03 13.84
C VAL A 162 15.62 -3.80 14.27
N PRO A 163 16.96 -3.81 14.12
CA PRO A 163 17.82 -2.68 14.46
C PRO A 163 17.67 -1.57 13.40
N ILE A 164 16.53 -0.88 13.43
CA ILE A 164 16.21 0.24 12.54
C ILE A 164 16.01 1.52 13.36
N GLU A 165 16.78 2.53 13.00
CA GLU A 165 16.68 3.85 13.61
C GLU A 165 15.82 4.75 12.72
N VAL A 166 14.66 5.11 13.21
CA VAL A 166 13.73 6.06 12.58
C VAL A 166 12.92 6.72 13.69
N SER A 167 12.63 8.00 13.57
CA SER A 167 11.75 8.73 14.49
C SER A 167 10.37 8.92 13.88
N LEU A 168 9.36 9.26 14.70
CA LEU A 168 8.04 9.66 14.18
C LEU A 168 8.13 10.90 13.30
N GLU A 169 9.03 11.81 13.61
CA GLU A 169 9.27 13.02 12.81
C GLU A 169 9.76 12.67 11.41
N ASP A 170 10.68 11.71 11.28
CA ASP A 170 11.18 11.22 9.99
C ASP A 170 10.09 10.56 9.12
N MET A 171 9.00 10.14 9.75
CA MET A 171 7.88 9.43 9.08
C MET A 171 6.69 10.35 8.82
N LYS A 172 6.79 11.65 9.09
CA LYS A 172 5.74 12.60 8.75
C LYS A 172 5.53 12.63 7.24
N GLY A 173 4.31 12.44 6.82
CA GLY A 173 3.87 12.57 5.44
C GLY A 173 3.36 13.98 5.14
N ASP A 174 4.22 14.98 5.32
CA ASP A 174 3.87 16.36 5.00
C ASP A 174 3.91 16.56 3.47
N GLU A 175 2.93 17.29 2.94
CA GLU A 175 2.87 17.63 1.52
C GLU A 175 2.85 16.43 0.56
N LEU A 176 2.05 15.41 0.88
CA LEU A 176 1.85 14.24 -0.01
C LEU A 176 1.43 14.65 -1.43
N TYR A 177 0.59 15.70 -1.51
CA TYR A 177 0.18 16.32 -2.75
C TYR A 177 1.02 17.57 -3.00
N ASN A 178 2.03 17.46 -3.84
CA ASN A 178 2.93 18.55 -4.22
C ASN A 178 3.11 18.61 -5.75
N ALA A 179 3.76 19.65 -6.25
CA ALA A 179 3.94 19.84 -7.68
C ALA A 179 4.81 18.75 -8.33
N GLU A 180 5.81 18.21 -7.61
CA GLU A 180 6.69 17.16 -8.12
C GLU A 180 5.93 15.83 -8.28
N SER A 181 5.18 15.44 -7.25
CA SER A 181 4.34 14.25 -7.32
C SER A 181 3.23 14.36 -8.37
N LEU A 182 2.68 15.57 -8.60
CA LEU A 182 1.72 15.79 -9.71
C LEU A 182 2.38 15.53 -11.08
N GLU A 183 3.58 16.03 -11.31
CA GLU A 183 4.31 15.78 -12.58
C GLU A 183 4.62 14.29 -12.75
N MET A 184 4.98 13.59 -11.69
CA MET A 184 5.14 12.14 -11.73
C MET A 184 3.82 11.43 -12.12
N MET A 185 2.68 11.84 -11.53
CA MET A 185 1.37 11.27 -11.89
C MET A 185 0.99 11.53 -13.34
N LYS A 186 1.34 12.71 -13.89
CA LYS A 186 1.12 13.03 -15.32
C LYS A 186 2.00 12.17 -16.22
N THR A 187 3.29 12.05 -15.92
CA THR A 187 4.23 11.22 -16.68
C THR A 187 3.79 9.76 -16.74
N LEU A 188 3.17 9.26 -15.65
CA LEU A 188 2.66 7.91 -15.56
C LEU A 188 1.20 7.77 -16.03
N GLU A 189 0.58 8.84 -16.49
CA GLU A 189 -0.81 8.89 -16.94
C GLU A 189 -1.85 8.39 -15.92
N PHE A 190 -1.60 8.63 -14.63
CA PHE A 190 -2.49 8.22 -13.53
C PHE A 190 -3.71 9.16 -13.42
N LYS A 191 -4.59 9.12 -14.40
CA LYS A 191 -5.73 10.03 -14.59
C LYS A 191 -6.60 10.21 -13.32
N THR A 192 -6.82 9.14 -12.56
CA THR A 192 -7.63 9.21 -11.34
C THR A 192 -6.90 9.94 -10.20
N LEU A 193 -5.58 9.75 -10.09
CA LEU A 193 -4.78 10.43 -9.08
C LEU A 193 -4.60 11.90 -9.45
N ILE A 194 -4.32 12.24 -10.71
CA ILE A 194 -4.22 13.63 -11.20
C ILE A 194 -5.44 14.44 -10.75
N LYS A 195 -6.66 13.91 -10.93
CA LYS A 195 -7.89 14.59 -10.48
C LYS A 195 -7.92 14.87 -8.96
N ARG A 196 -7.30 14.01 -8.15
CA ARG A 196 -7.21 14.24 -6.70
C ARG A 196 -6.26 15.37 -6.36
N PHE A 197 -5.14 15.48 -7.09
CA PHE A 197 -4.19 16.59 -6.94
C PHE A 197 -4.84 17.92 -7.33
N GLU A 198 -5.56 17.94 -8.45
CA GLU A 198 -6.31 19.12 -8.93
C GLU A 198 -7.38 19.55 -7.92
N ALA A 199 -8.13 18.58 -7.37
CA ALA A 199 -9.12 18.83 -6.33
C ALA A 199 -8.50 19.35 -5.02
N ALA A 200 -7.25 18.99 -4.72
CA ALA A 200 -6.46 19.52 -3.61
C ALA A 200 -5.85 20.91 -3.91
N GLY A 201 -6.10 21.48 -5.09
CA GLY A 201 -5.59 22.80 -5.49
C GLY A 201 -4.12 22.80 -5.91
N ILE A 202 -3.51 21.63 -6.10
CA ILE A 202 -2.13 21.52 -6.54
C ILE A 202 -2.08 21.76 -8.06
N LYS A 203 -1.28 22.74 -8.44
CA LYS A 203 -1.01 23.05 -9.87
C LYS A 203 0.38 22.57 -10.23
N SER A 204 0.58 22.22 -11.50
CA SER A 204 1.92 21.91 -12.00
C SER A 204 2.84 23.13 -11.88
N LYS A 205 4.14 22.86 -11.79
CA LYS A 205 5.17 23.93 -11.78
C LYS A 205 5.25 24.68 -13.13
N GLU A 206 4.61 24.16 -14.15
CA GLU A 206 4.54 24.86 -15.42
C GLU A 206 3.58 26.06 -15.33
N ASN A 207 4.04 27.11 -14.68
CA ASN A 207 3.56 28.46 -15.02
C ASN A 207 4.15 28.76 -16.40
N PHE A 208 3.45 28.36 -17.44
CA PHE A 208 3.71 29.00 -18.73
C PHE A 208 3.22 30.44 -18.60
N GLU A 209 4.14 31.35 -18.39
CA GLU A 209 3.86 32.76 -18.63
C GLU A 209 3.76 32.91 -20.15
N PHE A 210 2.54 32.85 -20.64
CA PHE A 210 2.28 33.16 -22.04
C PHE A 210 2.33 34.66 -22.22
N ASN A 211 3.26 35.13 -23.03
CA ASN A 211 3.20 36.47 -23.53
C ASN A 211 2.19 36.51 -24.71
N ILE A 212 0.96 36.90 -24.39
CA ILE A 212 -0.07 37.07 -25.41
C ILE A 212 0.17 38.40 -26.13
N VAL A 213 0.48 38.35 -27.39
CA VAL A 213 0.59 39.52 -28.27
C VAL A 213 -0.63 39.56 -29.15
N ASN A 214 -1.51 40.56 -28.96
CA ASN A 214 -2.62 40.77 -29.84
C ASN A 214 -2.13 41.39 -31.16
N ILE A 215 -2.46 40.76 -32.29
CA ILE A 215 -2.12 41.22 -33.61
C ILE A 215 -3.40 41.72 -34.27
N ASP A 216 -3.47 43.02 -34.57
CA ASP A 216 -4.61 43.64 -35.26
C ASP A 216 -4.48 43.60 -36.78
N ASP A 217 -3.29 43.42 -37.32
CA ASP A 217 -3.01 43.34 -38.77
C ASP A 217 -2.45 41.95 -39.13
N VAL A 218 -3.15 41.24 -39.99
CA VAL A 218 -2.75 39.91 -40.50
C VAL A 218 -1.33 39.90 -41.10
N LYS A 219 -0.86 41.03 -41.64
CA LYS A 219 0.52 41.18 -42.14
C LYS A 219 1.59 41.03 -41.09
N GLU A 220 1.25 41.17 -39.80
CA GLU A 220 2.19 40.92 -38.73
C GLU A 220 2.46 39.44 -38.51
N LEU A 221 1.57 38.54 -38.94
CA LEU A 221 1.78 37.10 -38.93
C LEU A 221 3.00 36.69 -39.77
N ASP A 222 3.34 37.44 -40.81
CA ASP A 222 4.53 37.18 -41.66
C ASP A 222 5.84 37.34 -40.86
N LYS A 223 5.79 38.01 -39.73
CA LYS A 223 6.96 38.19 -38.82
C LYS A 223 7.19 37.01 -37.91
N ILE A 224 6.20 36.10 -37.78
CA ILE A 224 6.28 34.92 -36.92
C ILE A 224 7.11 33.85 -37.64
N LYS A 225 8.38 33.72 -37.25
CA LYS A 225 9.28 32.68 -37.77
C LYS A 225 9.28 31.49 -36.83
N THR A 226 8.58 30.43 -37.19
CA THR A 226 8.62 29.17 -36.46
C THR A 226 8.61 27.99 -37.43
N SER A 227 9.27 26.91 -37.08
CA SER A 227 9.31 25.68 -37.87
C SER A 227 8.12 24.75 -37.59
N GLN A 228 7.46 24.92 -36.47
CA GLN A 228 6.32 24.08 -36.06
C GLN A 228 5.31 24.89 -35.25
N PRO A 229 4.48 25.74 -35.89
CA PRO A 229 3.44 26.46 -35.17
C PRO A 229 2.32 25.53 -34.70
N ALA A 230 1.83 25.73 -33.47
CA ALA A 230 0.55 25.23 -33.07
C ALA A 230 -0.51 26.28 -33.33
N LEU A 231 -1.63 25.89 -33.95
CA LEU A 231 -2.73 26.75 -34.31
C LEU A 231 -4.00 26.33 -33.61
N GLU A 232 -4.72 27.32 -33.05
CA GLU A 232 -6.03 27.12 -32.48
C GLU A 232 -7.02 28.08 -33.17
N LEU A 233 -8.15 27.54 -33.65
CA LEU A 233 -9.22 28.29 -34.26
C LEU A 233 -10.37 28.43 -33.26
N ILE A 234 -10.72 29.66 -32.91
CA ILE A 234 -11.78 29.98 -31.97
C ILE A 234 -13.02 30.41 -32.73
N TYR A 235 -14.14 29.71 -32.51
CA TYR A 235 -15.41 29.93 -33.18
C TYR A 235 -16.49 30.45 -32.23
N ASP A 236 -17.43 31.23 -32.79
CA ASP A 236 -18.69 31.53 -32.12
C ASP A 236 -19.66 30.35 -32.23
N ASP A 237 -19.78 29.61 -31.15
CA ASP A 237 -20.65 28.42 -31.08
C ASP A 237 -22.16 28.77 -31.11
N ASN A 238 -22.52 30.03 -30.91
CA ASN A 238 -23.91 30.51 -30.93
C ASN A 238 -24.40 30.82 -32.37
N LYS A 239 -23.52 30.75 -33.35
CA LYS A 239 -23.85 31.01 -34.78
C LYS A 239 -23.84 29.75 -35.65
N SER A 240 -24.78 29.70 -36.60
CA SER A 240 -24.83 28.63 -37.58
C SER A 240 -24.91 29.28 -39.01
N PRO A 241 -23.93 29.07 -39.89
CA PRO A 241 -22.68 28.34 -39.66
C PRO A 241 -21.76 29.00 -38.59
N LYS A 242 -20.91 28.20 -37.95
CA LYS A 242 -19.93 28.70 -36.96
C LYS A 242 -19.06 29.77 -37.59
N GLN A 243 -18.99 30.94 -36.92
CA GLN A 243 -18.15 32.04 -37.38
C GLN A 243 -16.81 32.01 -36.67
N LEU A 244 -15.70 32.08 -37.37
CA LEU A 244 -14.37 32.22 -36.78
C LEU A 244 -14.28 33.59 -36.07
N ILE A 245 -13.95 33.60 -34.81
CA ILE A 245 -13.80 34.80 -33.97
C ILE A 245 -12.32 35.19 -33.88
N ALA A 246 -11.46 34.21 -33.65
CA ALA A 246 -10.04 34.44 -33.43
C ALA A 246 -9.22 33.25 -33.93
N LEU A 247 -7.95 33.55 -34.20
CA LEU A 247 -6.90 32.58 -34.48
C LEU A 247 -5.78 32.81 -33.47
N SER A 248 -5.40 31.75 -32.74
CA SER A 248 -4.24 31.78 -31.89
C SER A 248 -3.10 31.00 -32.51
N VAL A 249 -1.89 31.57 -32.48
CA VAL A 249 -0.67 30.96 -33.02
C VAL A 249 0.37 30.85 -31.92
N CYS A 250 0.72 29.64 -31.55
CA CYS A 250 1.86 29.40 -30.68
C CYS A 250 3.11 29.15 -31.54
N ALA A 251 4.04 30.09 -31.51
CA ALA A 251 5.27 30.04 -32.32
C ALA A 251 6.43 29.37 -31.59
N ASP A 252 6.49 29.57 -30.30
CA ASP A 252 7.48 28.98 -29.36
C ASP A 252 6.76 28.55 -28.07
N ARG A 253 7.44 27.77 -27.24
CA ARG A 253 6.86 27.27 -25.98
C ARG A 253 6.39 28.38 -25.02
N ASP A 254 6.89 29.60 -25.19
CA ASP A 254 6.69 30.75 -24.32
C ASP A 254 6.02 31.94 -24.99
N LYS A 255 5.65 31.85 -26.27
CA LYS A 255 4.96 32.94 -27.02
C LYS A 255 3.72 32.44 -27.77
N VAL A 256 2.59 33.05 -27.42
CA VAL A 256 1.30 32.88 -28.13
C VAL A 256 0.90 34.22 -28.75
N TYR A 257 0.50 34.21 -30.00
CA TYR A 257 0.03 35.36 -30.78
C TYR A 257 -1.47 35.24 -31.07
#